data_cfe05e1e86cde2a6e22b50cef194dca6
#
_entry.id   cfe05e1e86cde2a6e22b50cef194dca6
#
_cell.length_a   1.000
_cell.length_b   1.000
_cell.length_c   1.000
_cell.angle_alpha   90.00
_cell.angle_beta   90.00
_cell.angle_gamma   90.00
#
_symmetry.space_group_name_H-M   'P 1'
#
loop_
_entity.id
_entity.type
_entity.pdbx_description
1 polymer ?
#
loop_
_entity_poly.entity_id
_entity_poly.type
_entity_poly.pdbx_seq_one_letter_code
_entity_poly.pdbx_strand_id
1 'polypeptide(L)'
;MTSLHSLGTGAKLAAYASVLAATFAAAAGLAVAVGPIDTSSGSHDDLQGAAGHGMGGGRPHVPGISIDSDGFRIVPAATSLTADVATTYSFRIVDSDGDTVTDFDVTHERRLHLIVVSRNFVDYHHLHPTQDIDGVWTADVPALPAGSYRVFADTRPTGADGITLGTDLAVGNGVHDTDATIAIPAGGTTVTIEGYEVGLTGSPNVGESTLTFSVVRNGEPIVADPYLGASGHLVALRAGDLAFLHVHPLGDATPQEPGIRFAAQFPTPGTYRLFLDISMDGTVRTAAFTVEVPEMNDQPDQHNNDNNHDTDQSNDPHEAGH
;
A
#
# COMPACT_ATOMS: atom_id res chain seq x y z
N MET A 1 -56.51 7.22 -2.24
CA MET A 1 -55.12 7.62 -1.84
C MET A 1 -55.24 8.56 -0.66
N THR A 2 -55.18 8.05 0.55
CA THR A 2 -55.34 8.82 1.80
C THR A 2 -53.99 9.47 2.13
N SER A 3 -53.98 10.80 2.15
CA SER A 3 -52.81 11.62 2.37
C SER A 3 -52.25 11.45 3.79
N LEU A 4 -51.00 11.05 3.91
CA LEU A 4 -50.21 10.90 5.16
C LEU A 4 -49.95 12.23 5.89
N HIS A 5 -50.45 13.36 5.37
CA HIS A 5 -50.20 14.70 5.90
C HIS A 5 -51.04 15.07 7.14
N SER A 6 -52.07 14.29 7.49
CA SER A 6 -52.99 14.59 8.59
C SER A 6 -52.74 13.83 9.88
N LEU A 7 -51.72 12.97 9.93
CA LEU A 7 -51.42 12.19 11.12
C LEU A 7 -50.58 12.97 12.13
N GLY A 8 -50.99 12.94 13.40
CA GLY A 8 -50.20 13.50 14.50
C GLY A 8 -48.82 12.82 14.64
N THR A 9 -47.86 13.48 15.29
CA THR A 9 -46.46 13.04 15.47
C THR A 9 -46.35 11.61 16.02
N GLY A 10 -47.24 11.24 16.98
CA GLY A 10 -47.25 9.91 17.58
C GLY A 10 -47.68 8.81 16.57
N ALA A 11 -48.64 9.10 15.69
CA ALA A 11 -49.07 8.15 14.66
C ALA A 11 -48.01 7.98 13.55
N LYS A 12 -47.25 9.02 13.25
CA LYS A 12 -46.12 8.94 12.30
C LYS A 12 -44.98 8.08 12.87
N LEU A 13 -44.64 8.25 14.16
CA LEU A 13 -43.65 7.44 14.84
C LEU A 13 -44.06 5.96 14.92
N ALA A 14 -45.32 5.67 15.22
CA ALA A 14 -45.84 4.31 15.23
C ALA A 14 -45.82 3.65 13.84
N ALA A 15 -46.13 4.39 12.78
CA ALA A 15 -46.02 3.91 11.42
C ALA A 15 -44.59 3.61 11.00
N TYR A 16 -43.64 4.46 11.40
CA TYR A 16 -42.21 4.26 11.14
C TYR A 16 -41.66 3.02 11.88
N ALA A 17 -42.05 2.83 13.15
CA ALA A 17 -41.65 1.66 13.93
C ALA A 17 -42.21 0.37 13.35
N SER A 18 -43.43 0.39 12.82
CA SER A 18 -44.04 -0.77 12.19
C SER A 18 -43.38 -1.16 10.86
N VAL A 19 -42.98 -0.19 10.05
CA VAL A 19 -42.22 -0.43 8.80
C VAL A 19 -40.83 -1.00 9.12
N LEU A 20 -40.12 -0.45 10.11
CA LEU A 20 -38.82 -0.95 10.55
C LEU A 20 -38.94 -2.41 11.06
N ALA A 21 -39.92 -2.71 11.86
CA ALA A 21 -40.16 -4.07 12.37
C ALA A 21 -40.47 -5.08 11.24
N ALA A 22 -41.24 -4.65 10.26
CA ALA A 22 -41.59 -5.49 9.11
C ALA A 22 -40.36 -5.76 8.21
N THR A 23 -39.52 -4.75 7.97
CA THR A 23 -38.25 -4.93 7.20
C THR A 23 -37.27 -5.82 7.94
N PHE A 24 -37.16 -5.69 9.25
CA PHE A 24 -36.31 -6.56 10.06
C PHE A 24 -36.79 -8.02 10.07
N ALA A 25 -38.09 -8.25 10.19
CA ALA A 25 -38.68 -9.58 10.14
C ALA A 25 -38.52 -10.24 8.77
N ALA A 26 -38.63 -9.46 7.68
CA ALA A 26 -38.40 -9.96 6.32
C ALA A 26 -36.93 -10.33 6.08
N ALA A 27 -36.01 -9.54 6.58
CA ALA A 27 -34.54 -9.81 6.50
C ALA A 27 -34.18 -11.07 7.32
N ALA A 28 -34.72 -11.22 8.53
CA ALA A 28 -34.53 -12.42 9.36
C ALA A 28 -35.13 -13.67 8.72
N GLY A 29 -36.30 -13.57 8.09
CA GLY A 29 -36.93 -14.66 7.37
C GLY A 29 -36.15 -15.13 6.15
N LEU A 30 -35.51 -14.19 5.42
CA LEU A 30 -34.61 -14.50 4.30
C LEU A 30 -33.33 -15.21 4.79
N ALA A 31 -32.76 -14.78 5.91
CA ALA A 31 -31.58 -15.39 6.49
C ALA A 31 -31.81 -16.85 6.91
N VAL A 32 -33.01 -17.18 7.40
CA VAL A 32 -33.42 -18.56 7.74
C VAL A 32 -33.67 -19.41 6.49
N ALA A 33 -34.20 -18.81 5.41
CA ALA A 33 -34.50 -19.51 4.15
C ALA A 33 -33.22 -19.82 3.33
N VAL A 34 -32.16 -19.02 3.47
CA VAL A 34 -30.89 -19.24 2.77
C VAL A 34 -29.98 -20.22 3.53
N GLY A 35 -30.22 -20.44 4.82
CA GLY A 35 -29.40 -21.28 5.69
C GLY A 35 -28.04 -20.66 6.01
N PRO A 36 -27.29 -21.21 6.95
CA PRO A 36 -25.93 -20.78 7.21
C PRO A 36 -25.04 -21.11 5.99
N ILE A 37 -24.26 -20.13 5.55
CA ILE A 37 -23.22 -20.37 4.54
C ILE A 37 -22.17 -21.25 5.21
N ASP A 38 -22.11 -22.53 4.86
CA ASP A 38 -21.09 -23.45 5.31
C ASP A 38 -19.72 -22.99 4.77
N THR A 39 -18.92 -22.41 5.64
CA THR A 39 -17.50 -22.11 5.39
C THR A 39 -16.59 -23.26 5.82
N SER A 40 -17.09 -24.48 5.97
CA SER A 40 -16.27 -25.64 6.26
C SER A 40 -15.51 -26.05 5.00
N SER A 41 -14.26 -25.62 4.90
CA SER A 41 -13.25 -26.14 3.99
C SER A 41 -13.02 -27.63 4.28
N GLY A 42 -13.37 -28.49 3.30
CA GLY A 42 -13.11 -29.91 3.34
C GLY A 42 -11.61 -30.19 3.46
N SER A 43 -11.26 -30.95 4.48
CA SER A 43 -9.95 -31.56 4.65
C SER A 43 -9.68 -32.53 3.50
N HIS A 44 -8.68 -32.24 2.69
CA HIS A 44 -7.98 -33.22 1.87
C HIS A 44 -6.62 -33.46 2.51
N ASP A 45 -6.47 -34.66 3.07
CA ASP A 45 -5.20 -35.25 3.48
C ASP A 45 -4.32 -35.55 2.25
N ASP A 46 -3.01 -35.50 2.51
CA ASP A 46 -1.88 -36.02 1.75
C ASP A 46 -1.44 -35.28 0.47
N LEU A 47 -0.36 -34.49 0.63
CA LEU A 47 0.95 -34.73 -0.01
C LEU A 47 2.01 -33.79 0.61
N GLN A 48 3.03 -34.39 1.22
CA GLN A 48 4.22 -33.73 1.76
C GLN A 48 5.07 -33.11 0.66
N GLY A 49 5.53 -31.87 0.89
CA GLY A 49 6.78 -31.38 0.35
C GLY A 49 6.66 -30.10 -0.49
N ALA A 50 6.77 -28.98 0.15
CA ALA A 50 7.56 -27.80 -0.18
C ALA A 50 7.01 -26.61 0.62
N ALA A 51 7.90 -25.85 1.25
CA ALA A 51 7.58 -24.69 2.06
C ALA A 51 6.76 -23.66 1.24
N GLY A 52 5.44 -23.70 1.40
CA GLY A 52 4.50 -22.72 0.87
C GLY A 52 3.92 -21.97 2.05
N HIS A 53 4.12 -20.67 2.08
CA HIS A 53 3.44 -19.78 3.00
C HIS A 53 1.93 -19.96 2.80
N GLY A 54 1.23 -20.43 3.86
CA GLY A 54 -0.19 -20.69 3.85
C GLY A 54 -0.98 -19.41 3.51
N MET A 55 -1.58 -19.40 2.33
CA MET A 55 -2.64 -18.46 1.99
C MET A 55 -3.89 -18.85 2.77
N GLY A 56 -4.02 -18.37 4.02
CA GLY A 56 -5.31 -18.29 4.68
C GLY A 56 -6.19 -17.38 3.83
N GLY A 57 -7.42 -17.79 3.48
CA GLY A 57 -8.38 -17.06 2.64
C GLY A 57 -8.92 -15.77 3.27
N GLY A 58 -8.06 -14.94 3.87
CA GLY A 58 -8.34 -13.57 4.27
C GLY A 58 -8.22 -12.64 3.05
N ARG A 59 -9.05 -11.62 3.00
CA ARG A 59 -8.87 -10.51 2.04
C ARG A 59 -7.42 -10.04 2.13
N PRO A 60 -6.76 -9.74 0.99
CA PRO A 60 -5.39 -9.23 1.04
C PRO A 60 -5.36 -7.99 1.96
N HIS A 61 -4.63 -8.12 3.06
CA HIS A 61 -4.40 -7.03 4.00
C HIS A 61 -3.50 -6.01 3.29
N VAL A 62 -3.97 -4.78 3.19
CA VAL A 62 -3.20 -3.68 2.60
C VAL A 62 -2.50 -2.96 3.75
N PRO A 63 -1.15 -3.05 3.84
CA PRO A 63 -0.40 -2.48 4.95
C PRO A 63 -0.60 -0.96 5.08
N GLY A 64 -0.54 -0.44 6.31
CA GLY A 64 -0.55 0.99 6.61
C GLY A 64 -1.90 1.70 6.47
N ILE A 65 -2.94 1.05 5.93
CA ILE A 65 -4.28 1.67 5.86
C ILE A 65 -4.96 1.69 7.23
N SER A 66 -4.74 0.65 8.04
CA SER A 66 -5.38 0.51 9.34
C SER A 66 -4.51 1.04 10.48
N ILE A 67 -5.17 1.49 11.53
CA ILE A 67 -4.56 1.82 12.83
C ILE A 67 -4.14 0.54 13.59
N ASP A 68 -4.69 -0.61 13.21
CA ASP A 68 -4.43 -1.93 13.78
C ASP A 68 -4.13 -2.95 12.69
N SER A 69 -3.25 -3.91 12.99
CA SER A 69 -2.90 -5.05 12.15
C SER A 69 -2.35 -6.18 13.00
N ASP A 70 -2.77 -7.40 12.69
CA ASP A 70 -2.24 -8.63 13.28
C ASP A 70 -2.21 -8.64 14.83
N GLY A 71 -3.23 -8.02 15.44
CA GLY A 71 -3.37 -7.91 16.89
C GLY A 71 -2.61 -6.76 17.54
N PHE A 72 -1.93 -5.93 16.75
CA PHE A 72 -1.23 -4.74 17.25
C PHE A 72 -1.93 -3.46 16.79
N ARG A 73 -1.81 -2.38 17.59
CA ARG A 73 -2.40 -1.08 17.31
C ARG A 73 -1.45 0.05 17.66
N ILE A 74 -1.35 1.07 16.79
CA ILE A 74 -0.70 2.32 17.12
C ILE A 74 -1.64 3.24 17.93
N VAL A 75 -1.11 3.79 19.03
CA VAL A 75 -1.82 4.74 19.90
C VAL A 75 -1.02 6.03 19.97
N PRO A 76 -1.32 7.03 19.13
CA PRO A 76 -0.63 8.31 19.16
C PRO A 76 -0.99 9.11 20.43
N ALA A 77 0.00 9.84 20.98
CA ALA A 77 -0.23 10.76 22.10
C ALA A 77 -0.97 12.04 21.65
N ALA A 78 -0.82 12.39 20.36
CA ALA A 78 -1.54 13.50 19.75
C ALA A 78 -1.90 13.16 18.29
N THR A 79 -3.08 13.61 17.86
CA THR A 79 -3.57 13.48 16.49
C THR A 79 -3.46 14.79 15.69
N SER A 80 -2.90 15.84 16.33
CA SER A 80 -2.66 17.11 15.67
C SER A 80 -1.37 17.76 16.19
N LEU A 81 -0.68 18.49 15.29
CA LEU A 81 0.51 19.29 15.57
C LEU A 81 0.30 20.74 15.14
N THR A 82 1.11 21.65 15.69
CA THR A 82 1.15 23.04 15.25
C THR A 82 1.93 23.15 13.94
N ALA A 83 1.38 23.87 12.96
CA ALA A 83 2.06 24.09 11.69
C ALA A 83 3.32 24.93 11.89
N ASP A 84 4.34 24.67 11.03
CA ASP A 84 5.60 25.42 10.94
C ASP A 84 6.41 25.42 12.25
N VAL A 85 6.17 24.44 13.13
CA VAL A 85 6.88 24.27 14.39
C VAL A 85 7.46 22.86 14.48
N ALA A 86 8.78 22.76 14.61
CA ALA A 86 9.42 21.48 14.91
C ALA A 86 8.97 21.00 16.30
N THR A 87 8.59 19.74 16.41
CA THR A 87 8.01 19.19 17.64
C THR A 87 8.36 17.72 17.81
N THR A 88 8.26 17.24 19.02
CA THR A 88 8.37 15.82 19.34
C THR A 88 7.04 15.14 19.19
N TYR A 89 6.97 14.10 18.35
CA TYR A 89 5.81 13.22 18.20
C TYR A 89 6.02 11.94 18.98
N SER A 90 5.02 11.52 19.76
CA SER A 90 5.12 10.29 20.53
C SER A 90 3.88 9.42 20.39
N PHE A 91 4.08 8.11 20.53
CA PHE A 91 3.04 7.10 20.41
C PHE A 91 3.45 5.81 21.15
N ARG A 92 2.51 4.89 21.32
CA ARG A 92 2.75 3.50 21.74
C ARG A 92 2.22 2.55 20.70
N ILE A 93 2.75 1.34 20.73
CA ILE A 93 2.15 0.19 20.07
C ILE A 93 1.64 -0.71 21.18
N VAL A 94 0.37 -1.08 21.12
CA VAL A 94 -0.27 -1.99 22.07
C VAL A 94 -0.71 -3.26 21.37
N ASP A 95 -0.77 -4.36 22.10
CA ASP A 95 -1.28 -5.65 21.64
C ASP A 95 -2.82 -5.74 21.74
N SER A 96 -3.37 -6.92 21.47
CA SER A 96 -4.82 -7.18 21.50
C SER A 96 -5.43 -7.06 22.89
N ASP A 97 -4.65 -7.22 23.96
CA ASP A 97 -5.08 -7.08 25.34
C ASP A 97 -5.01 -5.63 25.82
N GLY A 98 -4.38 -4.75 25.03
CA GLY A 98 -4.18 -3.33 25.30
C GLY A 98 -2.89 -3.05 26.06
N ASP A 99 -2.04 -4.06 26.23
CA ASP A 99 -0.75 -3.92 26.89
C ASP A 99 0.27 -3.28 25.95
N THR A 100 1.14 -2.41 26.51
CA THR A 100 2.18 -1.76 25.70
C THR A 100 3.28 -2.74 25.32
N VAL A 101 3.56 -2.84 24.03
CA VAL A 101 4.65 -3.67 23.50
C VAL A 101 5.99 -2.95 23.67
N THR A 102 6.96 -3.63 24.26
CA THR A 102 8.30 -3.08 24.55
C THR A 102 9.41 -3.75 23.75
N ASP A 103 9.16 -4.96 23.24
CA ASP A 103 10.17 -5.75 22.55
C ASP A 103 9.91 -5.80 21.04
N PHE A 104 10.92 -5.36 20.28
CA PHE A 104 10.88 -5.29 18.81
C PHE A 104 12.19 -5.80 18.23
N ASP A 105 12.10 -6.56 17.17
CA ASP A 105 13.25 -7.00 16.40
C ASP A 105 13.85 -5.83 15.59
N VAL A 106 15.16 -5.89 15.37
CA VAL A 106 15.84 -4.93 14.51
C VAL A 106 15.70 -5.36 13.06
N THR A 107 15.09 -4.50 12.23
CA THR A 107 15.00 -4.65 10.78
C THR A 107 15.61 -3.42 10.12
N HIS A 108 16.50 -3.61 9.13
CA HIS A 108 17.20 -2.49 8.49
C HIS A 108 17.86 -1.55 9.52
N GLU A 109 18.61 -2.13 10.46
CA GLU A 109 19.35 -1.42 11.54
C GLU A 109 18.50 -0.62 12.53
N ARG A 110 17.17 -0.70 12.45
CA ARG A 110 16.23 0.02 13.33
C ARG A 110 15.15 -0.93 13.86
N ARG A 111 14.62 -0.62 15.04
CA ARG A 111 13.46 -1.34 15.59
C ARG A 111 12.14 -0.84 14.99
N LEU A 112 12.14 0.42 14.51
CA LEU A 112 10.97 1.03 13.92
C LEU A 112 11.37 2.10 12.91
N HIS A 113 10.71 2.10 11.76
CA HIS A 113 10.75 3.16 10.75
C HIS A 113 9.45 3.95 10.84
N LEU A 114 9.55 5.26 11.04
CA LEU A 114 8.41 6.16 11.11
C LEU A 114 8.37 7.03 9.87
N ILE A 115 7.33 6.85 9.06
CA ILE A 115 7.11 7.67 7.88
C ILE A 115 6.03 8.69 8.20
N VAL A 116 6.32 9.97 7.97
CA VAL A 116 5.35 11.06 8.04
C VAL A 116 5.24 11.66 6.64
N VAL A 117 4.07 11.55 6.02
CA VAL A 117 3.86 11.99 4.65
C VAL A 117 2.57 12.79 4.51
N SER A 118 2.62 13.91 3.78
CA SER A 118 1.43 14.69 3.43
C SER A 118 0.56 13.94 2.41
N ARG A 119 -0.76 14.13 2.47
CA ARG A 119 -1.69 13.43 1.56
C ARG A 119 -1.49 13.76 0.07
N ASN A 120 -0.81 14.86 -0.23
CA ASN A 120 -0.41 15.23 -1.60
C ASN A 120 0.99 14.77 -1.98
N PHE A 121 1.68 14.02 -1.09
CA PHE A 121 3.04 13.47 -1.29
C PHE A 121 4.14 14.52 -1.54
N VAL A 122 3.94 15.76 -1.15
CA VAL A 122 4.94 16.83 -1.28
C VAL A 122 5.91 16.81 -0.11
N ASP A 123 5.38 16.66 1.10
CA ASP A 123 6.19 16.56 2.33
C ASP A 123 6.32 15.09 2.72
N TYR A 124 7.54 14.64 2.88
CA TYR A 124 7.88 13.27 3.26
C TYR A 124 9.06 13.28 4.22
N HIS A 125 8.93 12.54 5.30
CA HIS A 125 9.97 12.38 6.32
C HIS A 125 10.06 10.92 6.73
N HIS A 126 11.27 10.36 6.67
CA HIS A 126 11.60 9.04 7.17
C HIS A 126 12.42 9.20 8.44
N LEU A 127 11.85 8.84 9.57
CA LEU A 127 12.38 9.07 10.90
C LEU A 127 12.62 7.74 11.62
N HIS A 128 13.53 7.74 12.58
CA HIS A 128 13.86 6.57 13.40
C HIS A 128 13.63 6.92 14.88
N PRO A 129 12.42 6.67 15.41
CA PRO A 129 12.10 6.99 16.79
C PRO A 129 12.90 6.14 17.78
N THR A 130 13.03 6.63 18.99
CA THR A 130 13.59 5.91 20.12
C THR A 130 12.46 5.48 21.04
N GLN A 131 12.61 4.31 21.67
CA GLN A 131 11.64 3.77 22.64
C GLN A 131 12.23 3.89 24.04
N ASP A 132 11.41 4.37 24.98
CA ASP A 132 11.74 4.38 26.40
C ASP A 132 11.38 3.07 27.10
N ILE A 133 11.67 2.98 28.41
CA ILE A 133 11.41 1.78 29.22
C ILE A 133 9.92 1.48 29.38
N ASP A 134 9.05 2.47 29.26
CA ASP A 134 7.59 2.36 29.36
C ASP A 134 6.96 2.06 27.98
N GLY A 135 7.79 1.81 26.94
CA GLY A 135 7.36 1.49 25.58
C GLY A 135 6.86 2.68 24.78
N VAL A 136 7.13 3.92 25.23
CA VAL A 136 6.78 5.11 24.45
C VAL A 136 7.82 5.36 23.37
N TRP A 137 7.37 5.37 22.13
CA TRP A 137 8.16 5.79 20.98
C TRP A 137 8.14 7.30 20.84
N THR A 138 9.29 7.89 20.53
CA THR A 138 9.47 9.33 20.41
C THR A 138 10.35 9.66 19.20
N ALA A 139 9.86 10.56 18.35
CA ALA A 139 10.59 11.07 17.17
C ALA A 139 10.57 12.61 17.13
N ASP A 140 11.66 13.22 16.74
CA ASP A 140 11.71 14.64 16.44
C ASP A 140 11.21 14.87 15.02
N VAL A 141 10.03 15.48 14.90
CA VAL A 141 9.38 15.82 13.63
C VAL A 141 9.76 17.26 13.29
N PRO A 142 10.28 17.52 12.08
CA PRO A 142 10.62 18.89 11.66
C PRO A 142 9.37 19.75 11.57
N ALA A 143 9.54 21.04 11.34
CA ALA A 143 8.44 21.96 11.08
C ALA A 143 7.69 21.53 9.81
N LEU A 144 6.44 21.13 9.97
CA LEU A 144 5.58 20.70 8.85
C LEU A 144 4.64 21.83 8.44
N PRO A 145 4.42 22.05 7.15
CA PRO A 145 3.35 22.91 6.67
C PRO A 145 1.97 22.46 7.15
N ALA A 146 1.03 23.41 7.26
CA ALA A 146 -0.35 23.06 7.59
C ALA A 146 -0.92 22.07 6.56
N GLY A 147 -1.57 21.01 7.07
CA GLY A 147 -2.06 20.00 6.16
C GLY A 147 -2.55 18.71 6.84
N SER A 148 -3.06 17.77 6.03
CA SER A 148 -3.35 16.41 6.46
C SER A 148 -2.19 15.50 6.09
N TYR A 149 -1.74 14.76 7.06
CA TYR A 149 -0.63 13.81 6.95
C TYR A 149 -1.09 12.42 7.33
N ARG A 150 -0.34 11.45 6.86
CA ARG A 150 -0.39 10.06 7.33
C ARG A 150 0.92 9.73 8.01
N VAL A 151 0.82 9.06 9.14
CA VAL A 151 1.96 8.52 9.88
C VAL A 151 1.92 7.01 9.74
N PHE A 152 3.05 6.40 9.38
CA PHE A 152 3.21 4.96 9.35
C PHE A 152 4.30 4.54 10.34
N ALA A 153 3.99 3.51 11.12
CA ALA A 153 4.97 2.81 11.94
C ALA A 153 5.21 1.43 11.33
N ASP A 154 6.35 1.28 10.69
CA ASP A 154 6.79 0.01 10.11
C ASP A 154 7.78 -0.65 11.05
N THR A 155 7.45 -1.85 11.54
CA THR A 155 8.17 -2.48 12.64
C THR A 155 7.90 -3.99 12.70
N ARG A 156 8.67 -4.69 13.54
CA ARG A 156 8.46 -6.11 13.85
C ARG A 156 8.45 -6.32 15.36
N PRO A 157 7.27 -6.51 15.99
CA PRO A 157 7.21 -6.98 17.36
C PRO A 157 7.90 -8.34 17.51
N THR A 158 8.67 -8.53 18.58
CA THR A 158 9.42 -9.77 18.75
C THR A 158 8.49 -10.98 18.85
N GLY A 159 8.75 -11.98 18.01
CA GLY A 159 7.94 -13.20 17.91
C GLY A 159 6.71 -13.08 16.99
N ALA A 160 6.57 -11.96 16.26
CA ALA A 160 5.53 -11.73 15.26
C ALA A 160 6.12 -11.42 13.88
N ASP A 161 5.28 -11.41 12.87
CA ASP A 161 5.63 -10.92 11.53
C ASP A 161 5.79 -9.40 11.52
N GLY A 162 6.46 -8.87 10.48
CA GLY A 162 6.56 -7.43 10.26
C GLY A 162 5.17 -6.82 10.00
N ILE A 163 4.90 -5.68 10.61
CA ILE A 163 3.63 -4.96 10.50
C ILE A 163 3.87 -3.50 10.13
N THR A 164 2.93 -2.93 9.37
CA THR A 164 2.88 -1.50 9.10
C THR A 164 1.55 -0.95 9.60
N LEU A 165 1.59 -0.15 10.65
CA LEU A 165 0.43 0.51 11.26
C LEU A 165 0.33 1.94 10.75
N GLY A 166 -0.89 2.42 10.46
CA GLY A 166 -1.09 3.75 9.92
C GLY A 166 -2.10 4.58 10.73
N THR A 167 -1.80 5.86 10.97
CA THR A 167 -2.73 6.80 11.61
C THR A 167 -2.69 8.15 10.92
N ASP A 168 -3.80 8.88 10.97
CA ASP A 168 -3.87 10.23 10.42
C ASP A 168 -3.32 11.26 11.43
N LEU A 169 -2.69 12.31 10.90
CA LEU A 169 -2.14 13.41 11.65
C LEU A 169 -2.54 14.73 11.00
N ALA A 170 -3.22 15.61 11.74
CA ALA A 170 -3.54 16.96 11.29
C ALA A 170 -2.41 17.91 11.71
N VAL A 171 -2.01 18.81 10.81
CA VAL A 171 -1.02 19.86 11.09
C VAL A 171 -1.68 21.23 10.92
N GLY A 172 -1.61 22.08 11.93
CA GLY A 172 -2.33 23.35 11.94
C GLY A 172 -3.83 23.19 12.14
N ASN A 173 -4.61 24.02 11.51
CA ASN A 173 -6.08 23.98 11.64
C ASN A 173 -6.74 22.85 10.88
N GLY A 174 -5.94 21.98 10.23
CA GLY A 174 -6.43 20.80 9.50
C GLY A 174 -7.34 21.11 8.29
N VAL A 175 -7.59 22.38 8.03
CA VAL A 175 -8.38 22.81 6.89
C VAL A 175 -7.45 22.93 5.71
N HIS A 176 -7.37 21.86 4.93
CA HIS A 176 -6.94 21.98 3.56
C HIS A 176 -7.99 22.81 2.80
N ASP A 177 -7.51 23.65 1.94
CA ASP A 177 -8.34 24.25 0.89
C ASP A 177 -9.09 23.08 0.20
N THR A 178 -10.36 22.90 0.57
CA THR A 178 -11.19 21.75 0.15
C THR A 178 -11.44 21.75 -1.37
N ASP A 179 -11.04 22.82 -2.05
CA ASP A 179 -11.12 22.97 -3.50
C ASP A 179 -9.83 22.59 -4.25
N ALA A 180 -8.71 22.35 -3.54
CA ALA A 180 -7.51 21.88 -4.21
C ALA A 180 -7.64 20.38 -4.47
N THR A 181 -7.83 20.01 -5.71
CA THR A 181 -7.56 18.64 -6.18
C THR A 181 -6.18 18.26 -5.67
N ILE A 182 -6.07 17.16 -4.90
CA ILE A 182 -4.77 16.65 -4.42
C ILE A 182 -3.96 16.30 -5.67
N ALA A 183 -3.17 17.26 -6.15
CA ALA A 183 -2.30 17.04 -7.30
C ALA A 183 -1.08 16.26 -6.83
N ILE A 184 -1.00 15.01 -7.25
CA ILE A 184 0.20 14.20 -7.06
C ILE A 184 1.29 14.77 -7.96
N PRO A 185 2.53 14.96 -7.46
CA PRO A 185 3.62 15.45 -8.30
C PRO A 185 3.77 14.60 -9.56
N ALA A 186 3.95 15.25 -10.72
CA ALA A 186 4.03 14.59 -12.01
C ALA A 186 5.11 13.50 -12.02
N GLY A 187 4.86 12.43 -12.77
CA GLY A 187 5.80 11.33 -12.95
C GLY A 187 7.01 11.75 -13.77
N GLY A 188 8.13 11.07 -13.50
CA GLY A 188 9.37 11.20 -14.28
C GLY A 188 10.27 10.03 -13.91
N THR A 189 11.10 9.61 -14.86
CA THR A 189 12.09 8.55 -14.64
C THR A 189 13.43 9.09 -14.15
N THR A 190 13.56 10.40 -14.01
CA THR A 190 14.79 11.07 -13.55
C THR A 190 14.44 12.23 -12.63
N VAL A 191 15.16 12.33 -11.52
CA VAL A 191 15.05 13.38 -10.51
C VAL A 191 16.42 13.94 -10.22
N THR A 192 16.57 15.27 -10.11
CA THR A 192 17.84 15.90 -9.70
C THR A 192 17.73 16.37 -8.26
N ILE A 193 18.69 15.95 -7.42
CA ILE A 193 18.77 16.32 -6.02
C ILE A 193 20.20 16.83 -5.73
N GLU A 194 20.36 18.09 -5.38
CA GLU A 194 21.63 18.70 -4.94
C GLU A 194 22.84 18.33 -5.83
N GLY A 195 22.63 18.30 -7.15
CA GLY A 195 23.67 17.99 -8.15
C GLY A 195 23.89 16.52 -8.43
N TYR A 196 23.04 15.66 -7.88
CA TYR A 196 22.94 14.24 -8.25
C TYR A 196 21.71 14.03 -9.14
N GLU A 197 21.87 13.27 -10.20
CA GLU A 197 20.79 12.79 -11.04
C GLU A 197 20.46 11.35 -10.62
N VAL A 198 19.23 11.11 -10.18
CA VAL A 198 18.74 9.78 -9.82
C VAL A 198 17.76 9.30 -10.88
N GLY A 199 18.10 8.23 -11.55
CA GLY A 199 17.31 7.63 -12.61
C GLY A 199 16.57 6.38 -12.12
N LEU A 200 15.30 6.21 -12.50
CA LEU A 200 14.50 5.02 -12.26
C LEU A 200 14.31 4.25 -13.57
N THR A 201 14.61 2.96 -13.55
CA THR A 201 14.33 2.00 -14.62
C THR A 201 13.55 0.81 -14.10
N GLY A 202 12.82 0.14 -14.98
CA GLY A 202 11.89 -0.94 -14.67
C GLY A 202 10.46 -0.58 -15.11
N SER A 203 9.65 -1.61 -15.28
CA SER A 203 8.24 -1.45 -15.66
C SER A 203 7.37 -2.02 -14.55
N PRO A 204 6.81 -1.18 -13.68
CA PRO A 204 5.94 -1.66 -12.62
C PRO A 204 4.68 -2.28 -13.22
N ASN A 205 4.31 -3.46 -12.74
CA ASN A 205 3.11 -4.21 -13.11
C ASN A 205 2.43 -4.71 -11.84
N VAL A 206 1.16 -5.08 -11.94
CA VAL A 206 0.45 -5.74 -10.83
C VAL A 206 1.21 -7.02 -10.47
N GLY A 207 1.44 -7.24 -9.18
CA GLY A 207 2.29 -8.29 -8.66
C GLY A 207 3.71 -7.79 -8.35
N GLU A 208 4.67 -8.70 -8.37
CA GLU A 208 6.07 -8.36 -8.10
C GLU A 208 6.75 -7.72 -9.32
N SER A 209 7.45 -6.63 -9.09
CA SER A 209 8.23 -5.91 -10.11
C SER A 209 9.60 -5.53 -9.56
N THR A 210 10.62 -5.63 -10.40
CA THR A 210 11.95 -5.13 -10.06
C THR A 210 12.10 -3.67 -10.51
N LEU A 211 12.45 -2.81 -9.57
CA LEU A 211 12.79 -1.41 -9.80
C LEU A 211 14.30 -1.23 -9.62
N THR A 212 14.94 -0.49 -10.52
CA THR A 212 16.37 -0.21 -10.45
C THR A 212 16.60 1.29 -10.47
N PHE A 213 17.35 1.79 -9.51
CA PHE A 213 17.71 3.20 -9.42
C PHE A 213 19.20 3.36 -9.69
N SER A 214 19.55 4.32 -10.54
CA SER A 214 20.93 4.73 -10.82
C SER A 214 21.19 6.11 -10.22
N VAL A 215 22.40 6.33 -9.75
CA VAL A 215 22.84 7.65 -9.26
C VAL A 215 24.01 8.11 -10.12
N VAL A 216 23.89 9.33 -10.65
CA VAL A 216 24.90 9.94 -11.53
C VAL A 216 25.28 11.30 -10.97
N ARG A 217 26.59 11.62 -10.96
CA ARG A 217 27.12 12.92 -10.63
C ARG A 217 28.13 13.35 -11.68
N ASN A 218 27.96 14.55 -12.23
CA ASN A 218 28.81 15.08 -13.31
C ASN A 218 28.91 14.16 -14.53
N GLY A 219 27.85 13.42 -14.85
CA GLY A 219 27.81 12.48 -15.96
C GLY A 219 28.41 11.10 -15.67
N GLU A 220 28.94 10.84 -14.48
CA GLU A 220 29.54 9.58 -14.10
C GLU A 220 28.63 8.82 -13.11
N PRO A 221 28.40 7.51 -13.29
CA PRO A 221 27.69 6.69 -12.33
C PRO A 221 28.47 6.63 -11.00
N ILE A 222 27.75 6.72 -9.90
CA ILE A 222 28.30 6.55 -8.56
C ILE A 222 27.56 5.48 -7.78
N VAL A 223 28.25 4.86 -6.83
CA VAL A 223 27.67 3.96 -5.84
C VAL A 223 27.27 4.79 -4.64
N ALA A 224 26.02 4.64 -4.16
CA ALA A 224 25.57 5.27 -2.92
C ALA A 224 26.31 4.68 -1.72
N ASP A 225 26.52 5.50 -0.69
CA ASP A 225 27.05 5.02 0.59
C ASP A 225 26.06 4.06 1.25
N PRO A 226 26.52 3.08 2.04
CA PRO A 226 25.63 2.22 2.82
C PRO A 226 24.71 3.04 3.73
N TYR A 227 23.42 2.71 3.71
CA TYR A 227 22.40 3.33 4.54
C TYR A 227 21.39 2.31 5.02
N LEU A 228 21.22 2.18 6.34
CA LEU A 228 20.30 1.22 6.99
C LEU A 228 20.53 -0.25 6.55
N GLY A 229 21.81 -0.63 6.40
CA GLY A 229 22.21 -1.99 6.05
C GLY A 229 22.03 -2.34 4.58
N ALA A 230 21.78 -1.37 3.69
CA ALA A 230 21.65 -1.56 2.25
C ALA A 230 22.21 -0.34 1.50
N SER A 231 22.19 -0.36 0.17
CA SER A 231 22.63 0.79 -0.66
C SER A 231 21.56 1.90 -0.77
N GLY A 232 20.38 1.70 -0.16
CA GLY A 232 19.29 2.66 -0.09
C GLY A 232 18.05 2.04 0.54
N HIS A 233 17.07 2.88 0.86
CA HIS A 233 15.80 2.49 1.44
C HIS A 233 14.65 3.03 0.59
N LEU A 234 13.69 2.19 0.23
CA LEU A 234 12.59 2.57 -0.64
C LEU A 234 11.26 2.44 0.09
N VAL A 235 10.51 3.54 0.13
CA VAL A 235 9.11 3.56 0.56
C VAL A 235 8.23 3.76 -0.66
N ALA A 236 7.22 2.93 -0.83
CA ALA A 236 6.26 3.00 -1.92
C ALA A 236 4.84 3.11 -1.37
N LEU A 237 4.09 4.10 -1.83
CA LEU A 237 2.74 4.41 -1.37
C LEU A 237 1.79 4.51 -2.56
N ARG A 238 0.61 3.88 -2.45
CA ARG A 238 -0.44 4.00 -3.47
C ARG A 238 -1.12 5.36 -3.36
N ALA A 239 -1.32 6.02 -4.50
CA ALA A 239 -2.10 7.24 -4.57
C ALA A 239 -3.57 7.00 -4.21
N GLY A 240 -4.19 7.98 -3.55
CA GLY A 240 -5.58 7.94 -3.12
C GLY A 240 -5.75 7.49 -1.68
N ASP A 241 -5.33 6.30 -1.32
CA ASP A 241 -5.51 5.73 0.03
C ASP A 241 -4.22 5.67 0.87
N LEU A 242 -3.06 5.97 0.27
CA LEU A 242 -1.75 5.89 0.93
C LEU A 242 -1.41 4.47 1.43
N ALA A 243 -1.92 3.43 0.75
CA ALA A 243 -1.53 2.06 1.05
C ALA A 243 0.00 1.90 0.97
N PHE A 244 0.59 1.37 2.03
CA PHE A 244 2.03 1.12 2.12
C PHE A 244 2.37 -0.17 1.38
N LEU A 245 3.34 -0.14 0.48
CA LEU A 245 3.76 -1.32 -0.25
C LEU A 245 4.94 -1.99 0.43
N HIS A 246 4.92 -3.30 0.38
CA HIS A 246 6.04 -4.11 0.79
C HIS A 246 7.13 -4.07 -0.28
N VAL A 247 8.34 -3.66 0.11
CA VAL A 247 9.49 -3.47 -0.77
C VAL A 247 10.72 -4.12 -0.14
N HIS A 248 11.50 -4.83 -0.93
CA HIS A 248 12.72 -5.49 -0.47
C HIS A 248 13.93 -5.08 -1.31
N PRO A 249 15.08 -4.74 -0.70
CA PRO A 249 16.32 -4.55 -1.43
C PRO A 249 16.80 -5.88 -2.06
N LEU A 250 17.29 -5.82 -3.29
CA LEU A 250 17.81 -6.96 -4.06
C LEU A 250 19.34 -6.89 -4.13
N GLY A 251 19.99 -7.02 -2.98
CA GLY A 251 21.45 -6.95 -2.84
C GLY A 251 21.99 -5.52 -2.86
N ASP A 252 23.29 -5.40 -2.63
CA ASP A 252 23.99 -4.12 -2.56
C ASP A 252 24.49 -3.67 -3.92
N ALA A 253 24.48 -2.35 -4.14
CA ALA A 253 25.14 -1.74 -5.28
C ALA A 253 26.67 -1.88 -5.15
N THR A 254 27.34 -2.11 -6.29
CA THR A 254 28.80 -2.25 -6.36
C THR A 254 29.34 -1.36 -7.49
N PRO A 255 30.65 -1.07 -7.53
CA PRO A 255 31.23 -0.33 -8.65
C PRO A 255 31.00 -0.96 -10.04
N GLN A 256 30.80 -2.28 -10.11
CA GLN A 256 30.52 -3.01 -11.35
C GLN A 256 29.01 -2.99 -11.68
N GLU A 257 28.18 -2.95 -10.63
CA GLU A 257 26.71 -2.87 -10.71
C GLU A 257 26.22 -1.75 -9.77
N PRO A 258 26.36 -0.47 -10.16
CA PRO A 258 26.06 0.65 -9.28
C PRO A 258 24.57 0.90 -9.07
N GLY A 259 23.70 0.13 -9.73
CA GLY A 259 22.26 0.24 -9.61
C GLY A 259 21.72 -0.31 -8.28
N ILE A 260 20.92 0.48 -7.59
CA ILE A 260 20.20 0.07 -6.37
C ILE A 260 18.90 -0.60 -6.79
N ARG A 261 18.69 -1.86 -6.41
CA ARG A 261 17.57 -2.67 -6.89
C ARG A 261 16.62 -3.04 -5.77
N PHE A 262 15.32 -3.00 -6.08
CA PHE A 262 14.26 -3.41 -5.16
C PHE A 262 13.25 -4.30 -5.86
N ALA A 263 12.73 -5.30 -5.14
CA ALA A 263 11.48 -5.97 -5.46
C ALA A 263 10.34 -5.21 -4.79
N ALA A 264 9.36 -4.77 -5.56
CA ALA A 264 8.17 -4.07 -5.07
C ALA A 264 6.92 -4.85 -5.48
N GLN A 265 6.00 -5.04 -4.53
CA GLN A 265 4.73 -5.74 -4.76
C GLN A 265 3.62 -4.72 -4.98
N PHE A 266 3.14 -4.59 -6.22
CA PHE A 266 2.04 -3.69 -6.56
C PHE A 266 0.70 -4.45 -6.51
N PRO A 267 -0.19 -4.16 -5.56
CA PRO A 267 -1.42 -4.94 -5.38
C PRO A 267 -2.49 -4.67 -6.45
N THR A 268 -2.47 -3.50 -7.07
CA THR A 268 -3.51 -3.06 -8.03
C THR A 268 -2.92 -2.15 -9.10
N PRO A 269 -3.59 -1.98 -10.25
CA PRO A 269 -3.30 -0.88 -11.16
C PRO A 269 -3.48 0.49 -10.47
N GLY A 270 -2.83 1.51 -10.99
CA GLY A 270 -2.98 2.89 -10.55
C GLY A 270 -1.65 3.61 -10.34
N THR A 271 -1.74 4.81 -9.78
CA THR A 271 -0.60 5.69 -9.52
C THR A 271 0.03 5.36 -8.17
N TYR A 272 1.36 5.32 -8.13
CA TYR A 272 2.13 5.11 -6.90
C TYR A 272 3.22 6.17 -6.75
N ARG A 273 3.46 6.57 -5.51
CA ARG A 273 4.55 7.47 -5.14
C ARG A 273 5.66 6.67 -4.49
N LEU A 274 6.88 6.82 -5.00
CA LEU A 274 8.08 6.15 -4.52
C LEU A 274 9.01 7.20 -3.89
N PHE A 275 9.56 6.90 -2.71
CA PHE A 275 10.54 7.71 -2.02
C PHE A 275 11.77 6.86 -1.78
N LEU A 276 12.85 7.18 -2.46
CA LEU A 276 14.14 6.50 -2.31
C LEU A 276 15.06 7.35 -1.45
N ASP A 277 15.39 6.85 -0.27
CA ASP A 277 16.39 7.43 0.62
C ASP A 277 17.74 6.80 0.33
N ILE A 278 18.72 7.61 -0.03
CA ILE A 278 20.09 7.21 -0.34
C ILE A 278 21.08 8.12 0.39
N SER A 279 22.17 7.53 0.88
CA SER A 279 23.28 8.28 1.46
C SER A 279 24.32 8.59 0.40
N MET A 280 24.69 9.86 0.29
CA MET A 280 25.73 10.33 -0.64
C MET A 280 26.58 11.38 0.07
N ASP A 281 27.90 11.17 0.09
CA ASP A 281 28.85 12.01 0.84
C ASP A 281 28.45 12.14 2.33
N GLY A 282 27.97 11.04 2.95
CA GLY A 282 27.53 11.00 4.35
C GLY A 282 26.23 11.75 4.66
N THR A 283 25.48 12.18 3.63
CA THR A 283 24.19 12.87 3.78
C THR A 283 23.08 12.07 3.13
N VAL A 284 22.02 11.81 3.88
CA VAL A 284 20.82 11.13 3.36
C VAL A 284 19.99 12.11 2.53
N ARG A 285 19.58 11.66 1.35
CA ARG A 285 18.76 12.41 0.39
C ARG A 285 17.63 11.56 -0.09
N THR A 286 16.46 12.17 -0.29
CA THR A 286 15.26 11.48 -0.78
C THR A 286 14.97 11.84 -2.22
N ALA A 287 15.00 10.86 -3.11
CA ALA A 287 14.52 10.97 -4.49
C ALA A 287 13.08 10.48 -4.58
N ALA A 288 12.17 11.32 -5.09
CA ALA A 288 10.75 11.01 -5.14
C ALA A 288 10.26 10.85 -6.59
N PHE A 289 9.65 9.68 -6.90
CA PHE A 289 9.15 9.34 -8.22
C PHE A 289 7.65 9.07 -8.17
N THR A 290 6.97 9.33 -9.28
CA THR A 290 5.59 8.88 -9.50
C THR A 290 5.59 7.88 -10.63
N VAL A 291 5.03 6.69 -10.40
CA VAL A 291 4.92 5.63 -11.39
C VAL A 291 3.48 5.22 -11.60
N GLU A 292 3.16 4.79 -12.80
CA GLU A 292 1.87 4.22 -13.16
C GLU A 292 2.01 2.71 -13.31
N VAL A 293 1.17 1.98 -12.59
CA VAL A 293 1.00 0.53 -12.78
C VAL A 293 -0.19 0.33 -13.73
N PRO A 294 0.03 -0.23 -14.92
CA PRO A 294 -1.03 -0.37 -15.92
C PRO A 294 -2.08 -1.38 -15.48
N GLU A 295 -3.30 -1.24 -16.01
CA GLU A 295 -4.31 -2.29 -15.93
C GLU A 295 -3.80 -3.52 -16.70
N MET A 296 -4.08 -4.71 -16.17
CA MET A 296 -3.85 -5.93 -16.94
C MET A 296 -4.82 -5.89 -18.13
N ASN A 297 -4.28 -5.65 -19.33
CA ASN A 297 -5.06 -5.85 -20.55
C ASN A 297 -5.37 -7.34 -20.63
N ASP A 298 -6.63 -7.72 -20.42
CA ASP A 298 -7.16 -8.95 -20.95
C ASP A 298 -7.03 -8.85 -22.49
N GLN A 299 -5.93 -9.33 -23.04
CA GLN A 299 -5.90 -9.56 -24.48
C GLN A 299 -7.00 -10.56 -24.77
N PRO A 300 -8.01 -10.19 -25.59
CA PRO A 300 -8.96 -11.19 -26.05
C PRO A 300 -8.14 -12.27 -26.76
N ASP A 301 -8.30 -13.52 -26.31
CA ASP A 301 -7.75 -14.68 -26.95
C ASP A 301 -7.97 -14.54 -28.46
N GLN A 302 -6.88 -14.36 -29.22
CA GLN A 302 -6.92 -14.54 -30.67
C GLN A 302 -7.22 -16.03 -30.90
N HIS A 303 -8.51 -16.35 -30.87
CA HIS A 303 -8.95 -17.60 -31.47
C HIS A 303 -8.53 -17.55 -32.93
N ASN A 304 -7.44 -18.21 -33.22
CA ASN A 304 -7.08 -18.62 -34.57
C ASN A 304 -8.28 -19.40 -35.11
N ASN A 305 -9.09 -18.72 -35.88
CA ASN A 305 -10.18 -19.31 -36.65
C ASN A 305 -9.55 -19.88 -37.92
N ASP A 306 -8.74 -20.94 -37.76
CA ASP A 306 -8.29 -21.78 -38.89
C ASP A 306 -9.49 -22.60 -39.38
N ASN A 307 -10.47 -21.93 -39.96
CA ASN A 307 -11.42 -22.56 -40.86
C ASN A 307 -10.77 -22.75 -42.22
N ASN A 308 -9.88 -23.71 -42.29
CA ASN A 308 -9.45 -24.27 -43.58
C ASN A 308 -10.57 -25.21 -44.07
N HIS A 309 -11.50 -24.65 -44.83
CA HIS A 309 -12.53 -25.41 -45.53
C HIS A 309 -11.91 -25.90 -46.85
N ASP A 310 -11.29 -27.08 -46.82
CA ASP A 310 -10.92 -27.84 -48.01
C ASP A 310 -12.19 -28.23 -48.76
N THR A 311 -12.49 -27.49 -49.81
CA THR A 311 -13.43 -27.92 -50.84
C THR A 311 -12.67 -28.77 -51.88
N ASP A 312 -12.67 -30.06 -51.62
CA ASP A 312 -12.29 -31.08 -52.61
C ASP A 312 -13.37 -31.11 -53.73
N GLN A 313 -13.07 -30.51 -54.88
CA GLN A 313 -13.83 -30.71 -56.12
C GLN A 313 -13.09 -31.73 -56.97
N SER A 314 -13.48 -32.99 -56.81
CA SER A 314 -13.23 -34.04 -57.78
C SER A 314 -13.96 -33.74 -59.08
N ASN A 315 -13.24 -33.35 -60.11
CA ASN A 315 -13.74 -33.27 -61.47
C ASN A 315 -13.11 -34.42 -62.28
N ASP A 316 -13.94 -35.43 -62.52
CA ASP A 316 -13.63 -36.57 -63.39
C ASP A 316 -14.08 -36.25 -64.82
N PRO A 317 -13.24 -36.27 -65.86
CA PRO A 317 -13.69 -36.21 -67.22
C PRO A 317 -13.74 -37.61 -67.81
N HIS A 318 -14.91 -38.11 -68.14
CA HIS A 318 -15.14 -39.22 -69.00
C HIS A 318 -14.60 -38.93 -70.42
N GLU A 319 -13.78 -39.78 -70.82
CA GLU A 319 -13.23 -39.95 -72.11
C GLU A 319 -14.16 -40.81 -72.98
N ALA A 320 -14.28 -40.44 -74.28
CA ALA A 320 -14.83 -41.28 -75.31
C ALA A 320 -13.86 -41.35 -76.48
N GLY A 321 -13.44 -42.51 -76.76
CA GLY A 321 -13.05 -43.32 -77.84
C GLY A 321 -12.54 -42.75 -79.20
N HIS A 322 -11.46 -43.21 -79.57
CA HIS A 322 -11.12 -44.00 -80.77
C HIS A 322 -9.68 -44.36 -80.76
#